data_c5dcb1d3601c10decb1ea052e6520052
#
_entry.id   c5dcb1d3601c10decb1ea052e6520052
#
_cell.length_a   1.000
_cell.length_b   1.000
_cell.length_c   1.000
_cell.angle_alpha   90.00
_cell.angle_beta   90.00
_cell.angle_gamma   90.00
#
_symmetry.space_group_name_H-M   'P 1'
#
loop_
_entity.id
_entity.type
_entity.pdbx_description
1 polymer ?
#
loop_
_entity_poly.entity_id
_entity_poly.type
_entity_poly.pdbx_seq_one_letter_code
_entity_poly.pdbx_strand_id
1 'polypeptide(L)'
;MFSLCLKSGNACILKGGSDADCSNRAIISVIHDVLKQFETDLHIVELLPSDREATTELLHANGYVDLIIPRGSSNLINFVRQNATIPVIETGAGICHTFFDRYGDVEMGAAIINNAKTRRVSVCNALDCLLVDADRMKDQIGRASCRERV
;
A
#
# COMPACT_ATOMS: atom_id res chain seq x y z
N MET A 1 0.92 4.95 8.84
CA MET A 1 -0.21 5.91 8.97
C MET A 1 -0.14 6.65 10.29
N PHE A 2 -0.15 6.02 11.46
CA PHE A 2 -0.14 6.68 12.77
C PHE A 2 0.85 7.85 12.88
N SER A 3 2.13 7.64 12.53
CA SER A 3 3.16 8.70 12.62
C SER A 3 2.87 9.94 11.76
N LEU A 4 2.18 9.78 10.65
CA LEU A 4 1.77 10.92 9.82
C LEU A 4 0.58 11.65 10.45
N CYS A 5 -0.40 10.92 10.98
CA CYS A 5 -1.54 11.50 11.69
C CYS A 5 -1.05 12.28 12.91
N LEU A 6 -0.20 11.68 13.75
CA LEU A 6 0.37 12.32 14.93
C LEU A 6 1.12 13.61 14.58
N LYS A 7 1.98 13.57 13.53
CA LYS A 7 2.74 14.75 13.10
C LYS A 7 1.86 15.89 12.56
N SER A 8 0.71 15.57 12.01
CA SER A 8 -0.25 16.55 11.49
C SER A 8 -1.33 16.96 12.51
N GLY A 9 -1.24 16.47 13.75
CA GLY A 9 -2.18 16.81 14.83
C GLY A 9 -3.54 16.12 14.70
N ASN A 10 -3.62 14.98 13.99
CA ASN A 10 -4.85 14.23 13.82
C ASN A 10 -4.87 12.96 14.68
N ALA A 11 -6.03 12.63 15.24
CA ALA A 11 -6.28 11.30 15.77
C ALA A 11 -6.39 10.27 14.62
N CYS A 12 -6.21 9.00 14.97
CA CYS A 12 -6.13 7.94 13.96
C CYS A 12 -6.86 6.69 14.45
N ILE A 13 -7.88 6.26 13.71
CA ILE A 13 -8.53 4.97 13.91
C ILE A 13 -7.95 3.99 12.90
N LEU A 14 -7.36 2.91 13.39
CA LEU A 14 -6.75 1.87 12.59
C LEU A 14 -7.67 0.66 12.50
N LYS A 15 -7.80 0.09 11.31
CA LYS A 15 -8.54 -1.15 11.08
C LYS A 15 -7.68 -2.10 10.27
N GLY A 16 -7.26 -3.19 10.89
CA GLY A 16 -6.46 -4.23 10.26
C GLY A 16 -7.27 -5.39 9.73
N GLY A 17 -6.62 -6.27 8.95
CA GLY A 17 -7.17 -7.57 8.58
C GLY A 17 -7.04 -8.60 9.71
N SER A 18 -7.89 -9.63 9.70
CA SER A 18 -7.87 -10.72 10.69
C SER A 18 -6.54 -11.46 10.75
N ASP A 19 -5.87 -11.63 9.61
CA ASP A 19 -4.60 -12.36 9.51
C ASP A 19 -3.45 -11.68 10.29
N ALA A 20 -3.56 -10.37 10.50
CA ALA A 20 -2.55 -9.57 11.19
C ALA A 20 -3.00 -9.07 12.59
N ASP A 21 -4.11 -9.54 13.12
CA ASP A 21 -4.72 -9.02 14.36
C ASP A 21 -3.74 -9.02 15.54
N CYS A 22 -3.05 -10.14 15.80
CA CYS A 22 -2.06 -10.24 16.88
C CYS A 22 -0.92 -9.22 16.70
N SER A 23 -0.41 -9.06 15.49
CA SER A 23 0.67 -8.10 15.19
C SER A 23 0.20 -6.66 15.33
N ASN A 24 -1.02 -6.36 14.89
CA ASN A 24 -1.60 -5.02 15.01
C ASN A 24 -1.80 -4.65 16.48
N ARG A 25 -2.33 -5.55 17.30
CA ARG A 25 -2.48 -5.34 18.75
C ARG A 25 -1.13 -5.10 19.45
N ALA A 26 -0.12 -5.89 19.11
CA ALA A 26 1.22 -5.72 19.67
C ALA A 26 1.83 -4.37 19.30
N ILE A 27 1.66 -3.92 18.05
CA ILE A 27 2.15 -2.61 17.59
C ILE A 27 1.43 -1.48 18.35
N ILE A 28 0.10 -1.57 18.50
CA ILE A 28 -0.68 -0.55 19.24
C ILE A 28 -0.28 -0.52 20.72
N SER A 29 -0.05 -1.67 21.34
CA SER A 29 0.43 -1.71 22.73
C SER A 29 1.75 -0.96 22.89
N VAL A 30 2.70 -1.16 21.98
CA VAL A 30 3.99 -0.43 22.01
C VAL A 30 3.78 1.07 21.81
N ILE A 31 2.89 1.47 20.91
CA ILE A 31 2.55 2.89 20.70
C ILE A 31 1.95 3.49 21.98
N HIS A 32 0.97 2.82 22.58
CA HIS A 32 0.35 3.28 23.81
C HIS A 32 1.36 3.38 24.97
N ASP A 33 2.30 2.44 25.10
CA ASP A 33 3.33 2.49 26.14
C ASP A 33 4.28 3.69 25.97
N VAL A 34 4.58 4.06 24.72
CA VAL A 34 5.35 5.28 24.43
C VAL A 34 4.52 6.53 24.72
N LEU A 35 3.24 6.57 24.30
CA LEU A 35 2.36 7.73 24.56
C LEU A 35 2.20 8.00 26.07
N LYS A 36 2.10 6.94 26.89
CA LYS A 36 2.07 7.06 28.36
C LYS A 36 3.31 7.75 28.92
N GLN A 37 4.50 7.46 28.37
CA GLN A 37 5.76 8.09 28.83
C GLN A 37 5.80 9.60 28.57
N PHE A 38 5.03 10.06 27.56
CA PHE A 38 4.91 11.48 27.23
C PHE A 38 3.63 12.11 27.77
N GLU A 39 2.92 11.44 28.68
CA GLU A 39 1.64 11.89 29.25
C GLU A 39 0.62 12.34 28.20
N THR A 40 0.65 11.67 27.02
CA THR A 40 -0.22 11.98 25.88
C THR A 40 -1.47 11.12 25.94
N ASP A 41 -2.61 11.66 25.51
CA ASP A 41 -3.86 10.90 25.43
C ASP A 41 -3.71 9.67 24.53
N LEU A 42 -4.08 8.52 25.05
CA LEU A 42 -3.97 7.25 24.32
C LEU A 42 -5.01 7.13 23.19
N HIS A 43 -6.14 7.84 23.32
CA HIS A 43 -7.23 7.83 22.34
C HIS A 43 -6.90 8.55 21.03
N ILE A 44 -5.72 9.17 20.92
CA ILE A 44 -5.24 9.69 19.63
C ILE A 44 -4.96 8.57 18.61
N VAL A 45 -4.86 7.31 19.06
CA VAL A 45 -4.77 6.14 18.20
C VAL A 45 -5.58 4.99 18.78
N GLU A 46 -6.52 4.48 17.99
CA GLU A 46 -7.34 3.35 18.37
C GLU A 46 -7.30 2.27 17.29
N LEU A 47 -7.41 1.00 17.71
CA LEU A 47 -7.49 -0.14 16.81
C LEU A 47 -8.88 -0.76 16.90
N LEU A 48 -9.61 -0.72 15.79
CA LEU A 48 -10.91 -1.37 15.70
C LEU A 48 -10.78 -2.89 15.61
N PRO A 49 -11.81 -3.62 16.04
CA PRO A 49 -11.93 -5.05 15.81
C PRO A 49 -11.78 -5.41 14.33
N SER A 50 -11.28 -6.62 14.05
CA SER A 50 -11.02 -7.05 12.67
C SER A 50 -12.28 -7.57 11.93
N ASP A 51 -13.45 -7.55 12.57
CA ASP A 51 -14.72 -8.01 11.99
C ASP A 51 -15.28 -7.08 10.90
N ARG A 52 -16.32 -7.56 10.21
CA ARG A 52 -16.98 -6.82 9.13
C ARG A 52 -17.97 -5.78 9.64
N GLU A 53 -18.56 -6.00 10.80
CA GLU A 53 -19.54 -5.11 11.41
C GLU A 53 -18.87 -3.78 11.76
N ALA A 54 -17.74 -3.83 12.50
CA ALA A 54 -16.92 -2.64 12.78
C ALA A 54 -16.50 -1.88 11.51
N THR A 55 -16.23 -2.61 10.40
CA THR A 55 -15.95 -1.94 9.12
C THR A 55 -17.14 -1.17 8.61
N THR A 56 -18.32 -1.78 8.63
CA THR A 56 -19.55 -1.15 8.13
C THR A 56 -19.94 0.07 8.97
N GLU A 57 -19.83 -0.03 10.29
CA GLU A 57 -20.06 1.09 11.20
C GLU A 57 -19.12 2.25 10.94
N LEU A 58 -17.81 1.95 10.76
CA LEU A 58 -16.80 2.95 10.43
C LEU A 58 -17.12 3.72 9.14
N LEU A 59 -17.60 3.01 8.08
CA LEU A 59 -17.92 3.63 6.80
C LEU A 59 -19.08 4.63 6.88
N HIS A 60 -19.92 4.54 7.92
CA HIS A 60 -21.08 5.38 8.15
C HIS A 60 -20.95 6.31 9.37
N ALA A 61 -19.77 6.37 10.01
CA ALA A 61 -19.53 7.15 11.21
C ALA A 61 -19.40 8.66 10.93
N ASN A 62 -20.40 9.23 10.23
CA ASN A 62 -20.47 10.65 9.92
C ASN A 62 -20.47 11.50 11.19
N GLY A 63 -19.67 12.58 11.20
CA GLY A 63 -19.53 13.46 12.35
C GLY A 63 -18.56 12.96 13.42
N TYR A 64 -18.04 11.73 13.30
CA TYR A 64 -16.99 11.18 14.15
C TYR A 64 -15.69 10.93 13.39
N VAL A 65 -15.79 10.65 12.09
CA VAL A 65 -14.64 10.40 11.21
C VAL A 65 -14.72 11.35 10.02
N ASP A 66 -13.64 12.09 9.80
CA ASP A 66 -13.56 13.11 8.74
C ASP A 66 -13.08 12.52 7.41
N LEU A 67 -12.25 11.48 7.46
CA LEU A 67 -11.59 10.94 6.28
C LEU A 67 -11.25 9.46 6.42
N ILE A 68 -11.50 8.68 5.37
CA ILE A 68 -11.10 7.28 5.26
C ILE A 68 -10.00 7.13 4.22
N ILE A 69 -8.92 6.43 4.58
CA ILE A 69 -7.82 6.09 3.66
C ILE A 69 -7.71 4.57 3.58
N PRO A 70 -8.40 3.91 2.65
CA PRO A 70 -8.36 2.47 2.53
C PRO A 70 -7.01 1.99 1.97
N ARG A 71 -6.52 0.87 2.50
CA ARG A 71 -5.32 0.18 2.05
C ARG A 71 -5.58 -1.31 1.96
N GLY A 72 -5.31 -1.91 0.83
CA GLY A 72 -5.51 -3.34 0.62
C GLY A 72 -5.77 -3.70 -0.83
N SER A 73 -6.51 -4.79 -1.04
CA SER A 73 -6.86 -5.26 -2.37
C SER A 73 -7.82 -4.30 -3.09
N SER A 74 -7.84 -4.37 -4.42
CA SER A 74 -8.79 -3.60 -5.24
C SER A 74 -10.25 -3.84 -4.84
N ASN A 75 -10.58 -5.06 -4.41
CA ASN A 75 -11.92 -5.40 -3.94
C ASN A 75 -12.29 -4.62 -2.66
N LEU A 76 -11.37 -4.53 -1.70
CA LEU A 76 -11.58 -3.74 -0.48
C LEU A 76 -11.74 -2.25 -0.80
N ILE A 77 -10.87 -1.71 -1.66
CA ILE A 77 -10.92 -0.30 -2.04
C ILE A 77 -12.25 0.01 -2.73
N ASN A 78 -12.66 -0.82 -3.68
CA ASN A 78 -13.96 -0.67 -4.36
C ASN A 78 -15.14 -0.79 -3.40
N PHE A 79 -15.10 -1.72 -2.45
CA PHE A 79 -16.12 -1.86 -1.42
C PHE A 79 -16.24 -0.59 -0.57
N VAL A 80 -15.13 -0.06 -0.08
CA VAL A 80 -15.10 1.19 0.70
C VAL A 80 -15.67 2.34 -0.13
N ARG A 81 -15.22 2.51 -1.37
CA ARG A 81 -15.69 3.58 -2.25
C ARG A 81 -17.21 3.55 -2.51
N GLN A 82 -17.77 2.35 -2.62
CA GLN A 82 -19.20 2.17 -2.91
C GLN A 82 -20.09 2.32 -1.69
N ASN A 83 -19.56 2.07 -0.49
CA ASN A 83 -20.35 1.98 0.73
C ASN A 83 -20.07 3.10 1.75
N ALA A 84 -18.97 3.83 1.62
CA ALA A 84 -18.65 4.91 2.53
C ALA A 84 -19.54 6.13 2.30
N THR A 85 -20.06 6.69 3.38
CA THR A 85 -20.74 8.00 3.40
C THR A 85 -19.81 9.14 3.81
N ILE A 86 -18.59 8.81 4.20
CA ILE A 86 -17.50 9.70 4.61
C ILE A 86 -16.54 9.89 3.43
N PRO A 87 -15.89 11.04 3.27
CA PRO A 87 -14.87 11.25 2.25
C PRO A 87 -13.78 10.17 2.26
N VAL A 88 -13.41 9.67 1.07
CA VAL A 88 -12.41 8.61 0.90
C VAL A 88 -11.27 9.10 0.01
N ILE A 89 -10.02 8.95 0.48
CA ILE A 89 -8.84 9.11 -0.35
C ILE A 89 -8.28 7.73 -0.66
N GLU A 90 -8.44 7.30 -1.89
CA GLU A 90 -7.94 6.02 -2.38
C GLU A 90 -6.76 6.17 -3.33
N THR A 91 -5.92 5.15 -3.39
CA THR A 91 -4.89 5.02 -4.43
C THR A 91 -5.34 3.96 -5.42
N GLY A 92 -5.35 4.30 -6.70
CA GLY A 92 -5.58 3.33 -7.77
C GLY A 92 -4.51 2.24 -7.83
N ALA A 93 -4.73 1.23 -8.66
CA ALA A 93 -3.72 0.23 -8.98
C ALA A 93 -2.53 0.92 -9.65
N GLY A 94 -1.32 0.69 -9.12
CA GLY A 94 -0.09 1.12 -9.76
C GLY A 94 0.27 0.15 -10.89
N ILE A 95 0.58 0.69 -12.06
CA ILE A 95 1.17 -0.07 -13.18
C ILE A 95 2.58 0.47 -13.38
N CYS A 96 3.58 -0.27 -12.90
CA CYS A 96 4.97 0.18 -12.94
C CYS A 96 5.57 -0.04 -14.33
N HIS A 97 6.08 1.05 -14.89
CA HIS A 97 6.74 1.04 -16.19
C HIS A 97 8.24 1.26 -16.02
N THR A 98 9.03 0.53 -16.78
CA THR A 98 10.45 0.83 -16.96
C THR A 98 10.68 1.18 -18.44
N PHE A 99 11.33 2.31 -18.68
CA PHE A 99 11.74 2.70 -20.04
C PHE A 99 13.22 2.41 -20.21
N PHE A 100 13.58 1.67 -21.27
CA PHE A 100 14.95 1.43 -21.68
C PHE A 100 15.28 2.33 -22.87
N ASP A 101 16.10 3.34 -22.58
CA ASP A 101 16.52 4.36 -23.52
C ASP A 101 17.55 3.85 -24.53
N ARG A 102 17.67 4.52 -25.69
CA ARG A 102 18.64 4.20 -26.75
C ARG A 102 20.09 4.22 -26.29
N TYR A 103 20.43 5.02 -25.30
CA TYR A 103 21.77 5.15 -24.76
C TYR A 103 22.02 4.24 -23.54
N GLY A 104 21.03 3.45 -23.15
CA GLY A 104 21.12 2.55 -22.00
C GLY A 104 22.12 1.41 -22.24
N ASP A 105 22.87 1.04 -21.20
CA ASP A 105 23.72 -0.16 -21.22
C ASP A 105 22.85 -1.42 -21.15
N VAL A 106 23.10 -2.38 -22.05
CA VAL A 106 22.26 -3.58 -22.21
C VAL A 106 22.37 -4.52 -21.01
N GLU A 107 23.57 -4.74 -20.49
CA GLU A 107 23.80 -5.69 -19.40
C GLU A 107 23.19 -5.14 -18.10
N MET A 108 23.42 -3.87 -17.82
CA MET A 108 22.83 -3.18 -16.67
C MET A 108 21.30 -3.13 -16.79
N GLY A 109 20.78 -2.78 -17.97
CA GLY A 109 19.33 -2.75 -18.23
C GLY A 109 18.67 -4.11 -18.02
N ALA A 110 19.25 -5.18 -18.56
CA ALA A 110 18.74 -6.54 -18.36
C ALA A 110 18.75 -6.96 -16.89
N ALA A 111 19.80 -6.64 -16.14
CA ALA A 111 19.91 -6.94 -14.71
C ALA A 111 18.83 -6.17 -13.90
N ILE A 112 18.62 -4.89 -14.18
CA ILE A 112 17.59 -4.05 -13.52
C ILE A 112 16.19 -4.59 -13.84
N ILE A 113 15.89 -4.85 -15.10
CA ILE A 113 14.57 -5.35 -15.53
C ILE A 113 14.27 -6.71 -14.91
N ASN A 114 15.24 -7.62 -14.94
CA ASN A 114 15.09 -8.92 -14.30
C ASN A 114 14.82 -8.78 -12.79
N ASN A 115 15.60 -7.99 -12.08
CA ASN A 115 15.39 -7.75 -10.65
C ASN A 115 14.02 -7.12 -10.37
N ALA A 116 13.63 -6.10 -11.15
CA ALA A 116 12.35 -5.40 -10.97
C ALA A 116 11.15 -6.31 -11.20
N LYS A 117 11.27 -7.34 -12.09
CA LYS A 117 10.20 -8.29 -12.40
C LYS A 117 10.17 -9.48 -11.45
N THR A 118 11.32 -10.01 -11.04
CA THR A 118 11.41 -11.33 -10.42
C THR A 118 11.63 -11.30 -8.92
N ARG A 119 12.19 -10.22 -8.38
CA ARG A 119 12.52 -10.12 -6.96
C ARG A 119 11.31 -10.37 -6.05
N ARG A 120 10.16 -9.78 -6.37
CA ARG A 120 8.91 -9.95 -5.63
C ARG A 120 7.74 -9.49 -6.50
N VAL A 121 7.12 -10.42 -7.19
CA VAL A 121 6.09 -10.15 -8.21
C VAL A 121 4.79 -9.59 -7.67
N SER A 122 4.48 -9.79 -6.38
CA SER A 122 3.21 -9.39 -5.77
C SER A 122 3.21 -8.00 -5.14
N VAL A 123 4.32 -7.25 -5.24
CA VAL A 123 4.39 -5.90 -4.66
C VAL A 123 4.01 -4.83 -5.66
N CYS A 124 3.51 -3.70 -5.15
CA CYS A 124 2.99 -2.59 -5.94
C CYS A 124 4.04 -1.87 -6.82
N ASN A 125 5.33 -2.15 -6.63
CA ASN A 125 6.44 -1.61 -7.43
C ASN A 125 7.15 -2.68 -8.28
N ALA A 126 6.55 -3.87 -8.43
CA ALA A 126 7.04 -4.85 -9.40
C ALA A 126 6.84 -4.32 -10.84
N LEU A 127 7.73 -4.67 -11.73
CA LEU A 127 7.64 -4.26 -13.13
C LEU A 127 6.44 -4.92 -13.82
N ASP A 128 5.52 -4.12 -14.33
CA ASP A 128 4.38 -4.58 -15.14
C ASP A 128 4.61 -4.40 -16.63
N CYS A 129 5.16 -3.25 -17.02
CA CYS A 129 5.34 -2.89 -18.42
C CYS A 129 6.78 -2.45 -18.69
N LEU A 130 7.40 -3.04 -19.70
CA LEU A 130 8.70 -2.63 -20.22
C LEU A 130 8.51 -1.89 -21.54
N LEU A 131 8.95 -0.63 -21.59
CA LEU A 131 9.03 0.17 -22.79
C LEU A 131 10.49 0.18 -23.26
N VAL A 132 10.72 -0.15 -24.52
CA VAL A 132 12.06 -0.19 -25.12
C VAL A 132 12.10 0.77 -26.30
N ASP A 133 13.15 1.58 -26.38
CA ASP A 133 13.39 2.43 -27.57
C ASP A 133 13.43 1.56 -28.84
N ALA A 134 12.81 2.04 -29.91
CA ALA A 134 12.69 1.28 -31.17
C ALA A 134 14.03 0.81 -31.73
N ASP A 135 15.07 1.63 -31.59
CA ASP A 135 16.42 1.30 -32.06
C ASP A 135 17.08 0.17 -31.26
N ARG A 136 16.56 -0.12 -30.05
CA ARG A 136 17.09 -1.11 -29.08
C ARG A 136 16.25 -2.39 -29.02
N MET A 137 15.19 -2.51 -29.78
CA MET A 137 14.31 -3.70 -29.74
C MET A 137 15.04 -5.01 -30.08
N LYS A 138 16.13 -4.95 -30.85
CA LYS A 138 16.94 -6.12 -31.22
C LYS A 138 17.86 -6.63 -30.10
N ASP A 139 18.10 -5.83 -29.08
CA ASP A 139 19.06 -6.14 -27.99
C ASP A 139 18.57 -7.18 -26.99
N GLN A 140 17.39 -7.78 -27.24
CA GLN A 140 16.83 -8.90 -26.48
C GLN A 140 16.72 -8.67 -24.96
N ILE A 141 16.69 -7.40 -24.53
CA ILE A 141 16.58 -7.00 -23.11
C ILE A 141 15.38 -7.65 -22.42
N GLY A 142 14.30 -7.89 -23.16
CA GLY A 142 13.09 -8.56 -22.65
C GLY A 142 13.19 -10.08 -22.50
N ARG A 143 14.25 -10.76 -23.00
CA ARG A 143 14.36 -12.23 -22.90
C ARG A 143 14.54 -12.73 -21.48
N ALA A 144 15.14 -11.95 -20.60
CA ALA A 144 15.31 -12.31 -19.19
C ALA A 144 13.95 -12.41 -18.47
N SER A 145 12.97 -11.55 -18.83
CA SER A 145 11.64 -11.53 -18.20
C SER A 145 10.66 -12.55 -18.80
N CYS A 146 10.94 -13.07 -19.98
CA CYS A 146 10.07 -14.07 -20.64
C CYS A 146 10.34 -15.51 -20.21
N ARG A 147 11.45 -15.80 -19.53
CA ARG A 147 11.81 -17.17 -19.10
C ARG A 147 11.05 -17.67 -17.88
N GLU A 148 10.33 -16.84 -17.17
CA GLU A 148 9.60 -17.21 -15.94
C GLU A 148 8.07 -17.07 -16.09
N ARG A 149 7.52 -17.44 -17.24
CA ARG A 149 6.10 -17.80 -17.30
C ARG A 149 5.98 -19.28 -16.98
N VAL A 150 5.81 -19.61 -15.73
CA VAL A 150 5.20 -20.85 -15.27
C VAL A 150 3.98 -20.49 -14.47
#